data_5267ae1186d2d534e9030ecbaf70d308
#
_entry.id   5267ae1186d2d534e9030ecbaf70d308
#
_cell.length_a   1.000
_cell.length_b   1.000
_cell.length_c   1.000
_cell.angle_alpha   90.00
_cell.angle_beta   90.00
_cell.angle_gamma   90.00
#
_symmetry.space_group_name_H-M   'P 1'
#
loop_
_entity.id
_entity.type
_entity.pdbx_description
1 polymer ?
#
loop_
_entity_poly.entity_id
_entity_poly.type
_entity_poly.pdbx_seq_one_letter_code
_entity_poly.pdbx_strand_id
1 'polypeptide(L)'
;RSSHRFEAYAAGPGSLDWDAQPAPFRHYPGCPVVLLPLVDTCLAQAPGGALCGALVRPFVQLGEAAAISPGLDSLGALLQLALGLTAWKRLGPDRWAVRANPSSGNLHPVEAWVITHGWPGLGDGVHHYRPDDHALELRAADAPDESTAEPRLFIALSSVMWREAWKYGERAFRYCQLDVGHALGALRYAAAVLGWDLVEQRHIGHATLAARLGLDRIEEYPARRDP
;
A
#
# COMPACT_ATOMS: atom_id res chain seq x y z
N ARG A 1 9.31 26.36 -0.36
CA ARG A 1 8.91 26.88 0.98
C ARG A 1 7.65 27.77 0.90
N SER A 2 7.45 28.53 -0.18
CA SER A 2 6.26 29.37 -0.42
C SER A 2 4.98 28.55 -0.64
N SER A 3 5.08 27.34 -1.20
CA SER A 3 3.94 26.47 -1.49
C SER A 3 3.13 26.00 -0.28
N HIS A 4 3.63 26.27 0.94
CA HIS A 4 2.99 25.86 2.19
C HIS A 4 2.28 27.00 2.92
N ARG A 5 2.33 28.21 2.39
CA ARG A 5 1.61 29.36 2.96
C ARG A 5 0.20 29.40 2.39
N PHE A 6 -0.80 29.57 3.25
CA PHE A 6 -2.20 29.63 2.85
C PHE A 6 -2.47 30.74 1.82
N GLU A 7 -1.76 31.89 1.98
CA GLU A 7 -1.91 33.09 1.15
C GLU A 7 -1.04 33.08 -0.12
N ALA A 8 -0.15 32.09 -0.27
CA ALA A 8 0.81 32.01 -1.37
C ALA A 8 1.11 30.57 -1.77
N TYR A 9 0.07 29.82 -2.13
CA TYR A 9 0.26 28.50 -2.69
C TYR A 9 1.03 28.59 -4.00
N ALA A 10 1.93 27.63 -4.21
CA ALA A 10 2.57 27.45 -5.52
C ALA A 10 1.50 27.24 -6.58
N ALA A 11 1.71 27.84 -7.74
CA ALA A 11 0.83 27.67 -8.88
C ALA A 11 0.75 26.17 -9.27
N GLY A 12 -0.41 25.72 -9.66
CA GLY A 12 -0.56 24.43 -10.32
C GLY A 12 -0.06 24.50 -11.77
N PRO A 13 -0.13 23.40 -12.52
CA PRO A 13 0.37 23.33 -13.91
C PRO A 13 -0.45 24.14 -14.93
N GLY A 14 -1.43 24.93 -14.48
CA GLY A 14 -2.32 25.71 -15.35
C GLY A 14 -3.42 24.83 -15.96
N SER A 15 -3.25 24.34 -17.18
CA SER A 15 -4.13 23.35 -17.79
C SER A 15 -3.62 21.93 -17.56
N LEU A 16 -4.54 20.99 -17.41
CA LEU A 16 -4.19 19.57 -17.28
C LEU A 16 -4.20 18.92 -18.68
N ASP A 17 -3.14 18.19 -18.97
CA ASP A 17 -3.11 17.26 -20.09
C ASP A 17 -3.72 15.92 -19.64
N TRP A 18 -4.97 15.70 -20.00
CA TRP A 18 -5.71 14.50 -19.59
C TRP A 18 -5.22 13.24 -20.29
N ASP A 19 -4.62 13.37 -21.48
CA ASP A 19 -4.05 12.23 -22.20
C ASP A 19 -2.75 11.74 -21.52
N ALA A 20 -2.10 12.61 -20.73
CA ALA A 20 -0.93 12.29 -19.93
C ALA A 20 -1.27 11.96 -18.47
N GLN A 21 -2.54 11.70 -18.14
CA GLN A 21 -2.92 11.35 -16.77
C GLN A 21 -2.20 10.06 -16.34
N PRO A 22 -1.47 10.07 -15.22
CA PRO A 22 -0.79 8.87 -14.72
C PRO A 22 -1.78 7.77 -14.34
N ALA A 23 -1.46 6.52 -14.68
CA ALA A 23 -2.22 5.37 -14.21
C ALA A 23 -2.12 5.26 -12.68
N PRO A 24 -3.26 5.04 -11.97
CA PRO A 24 -3.26 4.91 -10.51
C PRO A 24 -2.74 3.55 -10.01
N PHE A 25 -2.49 2.61 -10.90
CA PHE A 25 -2.02 1.28 -10.59
C PHE A 25 -0.70 1.00 -11.30
N ARG A 26 0.24 0.42 -10.58
CA ARG A 26 1.51 -0.06 -11.11
C ARG A 26 1.50 -1.57 -11.17
N HIS A 27 2.00 -2.12 -12.27
CA HIS A 27 2.22 -3.54 -12.45
C HIS A 27 3.64 -3.78 -12.95
N TYR A 28 4.20 -4.92 -12.60
CA TYR A 28 5.52 -5.37 -13.05
C TYR A 28 5.35 -6.65 -13.89
N PRO A 29 5.17 -6.51 -15.22
CA PRO A 29 4.91 -7.65 -16.10
C PRO A 29 6.03 -8.70 -16.01
N GLY A 30 5.63 -9.98 -15.98
CA GLY A 30 6.56 -11.10 -15.90
C GLY A 30 6.98 -11.52 -14.49
N CYS A 31 6.60 -10.76 -13.46
CA CYS A 31 6.82 -11.18 -12.09
C CYS A 31 5.82 -12.27 -11.69
N PRO A 32 6.22 -13.27 -10.86
CA PRO A 32 5.29 -14.20 -10.25
C PRO A 32 4.25 -13.46 -9.40
N VAL A 33 2.99 -13.88 -9.49
CA VAL A 33 1.85 -13.24 -8.82
C VAL A 33 1.18 -14.21 -7.88
N VAL A 34 0.89 -13.75 -6.66
CA VAL A 34 0.08 -14.45 -5.66
C VAL A 34 -1.18 -13.64 -5.41
N LEU A 35 -2.34 -14.23 -5.73
CA LEU A 35 -3.64 -13.64 -5.39
C LEU A 35 -3.87 -13.74 -3.89
N LEU A 36 -4.31 -12.65 -3.27
CA LEU A 36 -4.66 -12.62 -1.87
C LEU A 36 -6.16 -12.91 -1.69
N PRO A 37 -6.54 -13.66 -0.64
CA PRO A 37 -7.94 -13.85 -0.32
C PRO A 37 -8.59 -12.52 0.07
N LEU A 38 -9.78 -12.27 -0.46
CA LEU A 38 -10.62 -11.15 -0.03
C LEU A 38 -11.30 -11.50 1.31
N VAL A 39 -11.53 -10.49 2.13
CA VAL A 39 -12.22 -10.64 3.42
C VAL A 39 -13.55 -11.36 3.27
N ASP A 40 -14.38 -10.98 2.29
CA ASP A 40 -15.68 -11.61 2.05
C ASP A 40 -15.55 -13.12 1.73
N THR A 41 -14.50 -13.50 1.01
CA THR A 41 -14.21 -14.90 0.70
C THR A 41 -13.83 -15.66 1.97
N CYS A 42 -12.94 -15.08 2.80
CA CYS A 42 -12.54 -15.67 4.08
C CYS A 42 -13.73 -15.85 5.02
N LEU A 43 -14.61 -14.86 5.10
CA LEU A 43 -15.83 -14.93 5.92
C LEU A 43 -16.80 -16.01 5.45
N ALA A 44 -16.94 -16.18 4.13
CA ALA A 44 -17.80 -17.22 3.56
C ALA A 44 -17.24 -18.63 3.79
N GLN A 45 -15.91 -18.80 3.77
CA GLN A 45 -15.27 -20.10 3.98
C GLN A 45 -15.19 -20.51 5.46
N ALA A 46 -15.06 -19.55 6.37
CA ALA A 46 -14.95 -19.77 7.81
C ALA A 46 -15.92 -18.87 8.62
N PRO A 47 -17.23 -19.06 8.50
CA PRO A 47 -18.21 -18.29 9.29
C PRO A 47 -17.95 -18.49 10.77
N GLY A 48 -17.79 -17.38 11.52
CA GLY A 48 -17.47 -17.44 12.95
C GLY A 48 -16.00 -17.73 13.30
N GLY A 49 -15.13 -17.79 12.31
CA GLY A 49 -13.68 -17.89 12.53
C GLY A 49 -13.08 -16.64 13.18
N ALA A 50 -11.79 -16.71 13.54
CA ALA A 50 -11.08 -15.63 14.24
C ALA A 50 -11.14 -14.31 13.48
N LEU A 51 -10.98 -14.32 12.15
CA LEU A 51 -11.05 -13.12 11.31
C LEU A 51 -12.45 -12.51 11.34
N CYS A 52 -13.52 -13.32 11.31
CA CYS A 52 -14.89 -12.84 11.44
C CYS A 52 -15.11 -12.13 12.79
N GLY A 53 -14.65 -12.74 13.88
CA GLY A 53 -14.71 -12.14 15.22
C GLY A 53 -13.93 -10.81 15.30
N ALA A 54 -12.78 -10.73 14.64
CA ALA A 54 -11.96 -9.52 14.59
C ALA A 54 -12.70 -8.36 13.89
N LEU A 55 -13.33 -8.64 12.74
CA LEU A 55 -14.00 -7.63 11.91
C LEU A 55 -15.30 -7.06 12.51
N VAL A 56 -15.97 -7.79 13.40
CA VAL A 56 -17.18 -7.31 14.08
C VAL A 56 -16.90 -6.68 15.45
N ARG A 57 -15.62 -6.62 15.85
CA ARG A 57 -15.23 -6.08 17.16
C ARG A 57 -15.49 -4.57 17.22
N PRO A 58 -16.08 -4.06 18.30
CA PRO A 58 -16.26 -2.63 18.52
C PRO A 58 -14.90 -1.90 18.56
N PHE A 59 -14.85 -0.69 18.01
CA PHE A 59 -13.63 0.14 17.96
C PHE A 59 -12.94 0.29 19.32
N VAL A 60 -13.71 0.48 20.39
CA VAL A 60 -13.19 0.64 21.76
C VAL A 60 -12.45 -0.59 22.29
N GLN A 61 -12.60 -1.74 21.66
CA GLN A 61 -11.97 -3.01 22.05
C GLN A 61 -10.79 -3.41 21.16
N LEU A 62 -10.38 -2.56 20.21
CA LEU A 62 -9.28 -2.91 19.30
C LEU A 62 -7.96 -3.15 20.04
N GLY A 63 -7.67 -2.40 21.11
CA GLY A 63 -6.46 -2.57 21.91
C GLY A 63 -6.41 -3.87 22.73
N GLU A 64 -7.53 -4.60 22.84
CA GLU A 64 -7.63 -5.86 23.59
C GLU A 64 -7.72 -7.08 22.65
N ALA A 65 -7.50 -6.88 21.36
CA ALA A 65 -7.64 -7.89 20.35
C ALA A 65 -6.60 -9.00 20.49
N ALA A 66 -7.03 -10.25 20.54
CA ALA A 66 -6.10 -11.38 20.34
C ALA A 66 -5.56 -11.37 18.91
N ALA A 67 -4.27 -11.61 18.75
CA ALA A 67 -3.62 -11.61 17.47
C ALA A 67 -4.15 -12.75 16.57
N ILE A 68 -4.52 -12.40 15.34
CA ILE A 68 -4.83 -13.38 14.30
C ILE A 68 -3.53 -14.04 13.85
N SER A 69 -3.56 -15.36 13.64
CA SER A 69 -2.39 -16.09 13.17
C SER A 69 -1.92 -15.58 11.80
N PRO A 70 -0.58 -15.50 11.57
CA PRO A 70 0.00 -15.19 10.26
C PRO A 70 -0.48 -16.16 9.18
N GLY A 71 -0.77 -15.63 8.00
CA GLY A 71 -1.18 -16.40 6.83
C GLY A 71 -1.64 -15.51 5.68
N LEU A 72 -1.98 -16.09 4.55
CA LEU A 72 -2.47 -15.31 3.39
C LEU A 72 -3.78 -14.60 3.69
N ASP A 73 -4.70 -15.20 4.46
CA ASP A 73 -6.00 -14.60 4.82
C ASP A 73 -5.81 -13.33 5.67
N SER A 74 -4.96 -13.41 6.68
CA SER A 74 -4.68 -12.27 7.56
C SER A 74 -3.87 -11.18 6.86
N LEU A 75 -2.94 -11.55 5.98
CA LEU A 75 -2.22 -10.58 5.13
C LEU A 75 -3.16 -9.92 4.12
N GLY A 76 -4.01 -10.71 3.46
CA GLY A 76 -5.04 -10.20 2.57
C GLY A 76 -5.96 -9.20 3.27
N ALA A 77 -6.46 -9.56 4.45
CA ALA A 77 -7.30 -8.68 5.25
C ALA A 77 -6.57 -7.37 5.63
N LEU A 78 -5.30 -7.44 6.08
CA LEU A 78 -4.50 -6.24 6.39
C LEU A 78 -4.44 -5.29 5.20
N LEU A 79 -4.06 -5.80 4.04
CA LEU A 79 -3.86 -4.98 2.84
C LEU A 79 -5.19 -4.48 2.26
N GLN A 80 -6.25 -5.31 2.25
CA GLN A 80 -7.56 -4.92 1.78
C GLN A 80 -8.15 -3.79 2.63
N LEU A 81 -8.11 -3.92 3.96
CA LEU A 81 -8.66 -2.94 4.90
C LEU A 81 -7.88 -1.62 4.90
N ALA A 82 -6.57 -1.67 4.67
CA ALA A 82 -5.71 -0.48 4.72
C ALA A 82 -5.57 0.22 3.36
N LEU A 83 -5.33 -0.53 2.28
CA LEU A 83 -4.83 -0.03 1.00
C LEU A 83 -5.65 -0.52 -0.21
N GLY A 84 -6.54 -1.49 0.00
CA GLY A 84 -7.34 -2.13 -1.04
C GLY A 84 -8.39 -1.22 -1.64
N LEU A 85 -9.02 -1.67 -2.72
CA LEU A 85 -10.14 -0.98 -3.33
C LEU A 85 -11.40 -1.13 -2.45
N THR A 86 -12.09 -0.02 -2.25
CA THR A 86 -13.39 0.01 -1.56
C THR A 86 -14.55 0.12 -2.53
N ALA A 87 -14.36 0.78 -3.66
CA ALA A 87 -15.39 0.94 -4.67
C ALA A 87 -14.80 1.31 -6.03
N TRP A 88 -15.57 1.00 -7.07
CA TRP A 88 -15.47 1.63 -8.37
C TRP A 88 -16.62 2.62 -8.54
N LYS A 89 -16.30 3.85 -8.92
CA LYS A 89 -17.29 4.88 -9.26
C LYS A 89 -17.32 5.10 -10.76
N ARG A 90 -18.47 5.52 -11.27
CA ARG A 90 -18.68 5.83 -12.70
C ARG A 90 -19.55 7.07 -12.84
N LEU A 91 -19.16 7.93 -13.78
CA LEU A 91 -19.98 9.07 -14.23
C LEU A 91 -19.86 9.20 -15.75
N GLY A 92 -20.95 8.89 -16.48
CA GLY A 92 -20.91 8.82 -17.93
C GLY A 92 -19.90 7.76 -18.41
N PRO A 93 -18.95 8.13 -19.29
CA PRO A 93 -17.88 7.24 -19.75
C PRO A 93 -16.77 7.05 -18.71
N ASP A 94 -16.61 7.97 -17.78
CA ASP A 94 -15.50 7.98 -16.83
C ASP A 94 -15.70 6.96 -15.72
N ARG A 95 -14.62 6.23 -15.38
CA ARG A 95 -14.58 5.27 -14.29
C ARG A 95 -13.33 5.46 -13.48
N TRP A 96 -13.45 5.47 -12.16
CA TRP A 96 -12.30 5.56 -11.25
C TRP A 96 -12.46 4.69 -10.02
N ALA A 97 -11.33 4.25 -9.49
CA ALA A 97 -11.25 3.46 -8.27
C ALA A 97 -11.17 4.37 -7.04
N VAL A 98 -11.69 3.89 -5.92
CA VAL A 98 -11.53 4.48 -4.59
C VAL A 98 -10.85 3.45 -3.69
N ARG A 99 -9.79 3.85 -3.00
CA ARG A 99 -9.06 2.98 -2.06
C ARG A 99 -9.48 3.25 -0.62
N ALA A 100 -9.15 2.33 0.29
CA ALA A 100 -9.39 2.49 1.73
C ALA A 100 -8.60 3.67 2.29
N ASN A 101 -7.32 3.82 1.92
CA ASN A 101 -6.54 5.01 2.26
C ASN A 101 -6.91 6.17 1.34
N PRO A 102 -7.32 7.34 1.88
CA PRO A 102 -7.61 8.51 1.09
C PRO A 102 -6.35 9.04 0.37
N SER A 103 -6.56 9.67 -0.77
CA SER A 103 -5.48 10.28 -1.55
C SER A 103 -5.92 11.62 -2.11
N SER A 104 -4.98 12.57 -2.15
CA SER A 104 -5.18 13.91 -2.70
C SER A 104 -5.57 13.80 -4.18
N GLY A 105 -6.74 14.33 -4.52
CA GLY A 105 -7.26 14.26 -5.90
C GLY A 105 -7.56 12.86 -6.44
N ASN A 106 -7.54 11.84 -5.60
CA ASN A 106 -7.72 10.41 -5.93
C ASN A 106 -6.66 9.88 -6.92
N LEU A 107 -5.42 10.38 -6.81
CA LEU A 107 -4.30 10.05 -7.70
C LEU A 107 -3.46 8.86 -7.22
N HIS A 108 -3.58 8.52 -5.94
CA HIS A 108 -2.98 7.35 -5.32
C HIS A 108 -1.47 7.19 -5.58
N PRO A 109 -0.63 8.16 -5.16
CA PRO A 109 0.81 8.09 -5.35
C PRO A 109 1.48 7.00 -4.52
N VAL A 110 0.83 6.55 -3.44
CA VAL A 110 1.41 5.57 -2.52
C VAL A 110 1.36 4.17 -3.12
N GLU A 111 2.55 3.54 -3.23
CA GLU A 111 2.74 2.13 -3.52
C GLU A 111 3.17 1.40 -2.26
N ALA A 112 2.68 0.17 -2.07
CA ALA A 112 2.98 -0.65 -0.91
C ALA A 112 3.82 -1.87 -1.30
N TRP A 113 4.80 -2.16 -0.44
CA TRP A 113 5.74 -3.25 -0.58
C TRP A 113 5.66 -4.14 0.65
N VAL A 114 5.51 -5.42 0.44
CA VAL A 114 5.43 -6.44 1.48
C VAL A 114 6.73 -7.20 1.50
N ILE A 115 7.42 -7.22 2.64
CA ILE A 115 8.65 -7.98 2.81
C ILE A 115 8.38 -9.05 3.85
N THR A 116 8.61 -10.30 3.48
CA THR A 116 8.30 -11.48 4.30
C THR A 116 9.51 -12.33 4.57
N HIS A 117 9.53 -12.93 5.76
CA HIS A 117 10.44 -13.99 6.16
C HIS A 117 9.66 -15.05 6.94
N GLY A 118 9.69 -16.30 6.47
CA GLY A 118 8.95 -17.42 7.07
C GLY A 118 7.43 -17.24 7.11
N TRP A 119 6.85 -16.41 6.22
CA TRP A 119 5.41 -16.13 6.24
C TRP A 119 4.61 -17.30 5.68
N PRO A 120 3.62 -17.85 6.41
CA PRO A 120 2.85 -19.00 5.93
C PRO A 120 2.12 -18.72 4.61
N GLY A 121 2.40 -19.53 3.61
CA GLY A 121 1.77 -19.47 2.28
C GLY A 121 2.37 -18.43 1.33
N LEU A 122 3.42 -17.70 1.73
CA LEU A 122 4.11 -16.73 0.88
C LEU A 122 5.63 -16.93 0.96
N GLY A 123 6.30 -16.95 -0.18
CA GLY A 123 7.76 -17.05 -0.24
C GLY A 123 8.46 -15.84 0.36
N ASP A 124 9.68 -16.05 0.87
CA ASP A 124 10.50 -14.97 1.43
C ASP A 124 10.96 -14.02 0.34
N GLY A 125 10.90 -12.71 0.63
CA GLY A 125 11.32 -11.69 -0.33
C GLY A 125 10.53 -10.40 -0.28
N VAL A 126 10.71 -9.62 -1.33
CA VAL A 126 10.04 -8.33 -1.55
C VAL A 126 8.92 -8.51 -2.57
N HIS A 127 7.73 -8.14 -2.19
CA HIS A 127 6.55 -8.19 -3.02
C HIS A 127 5.95 -6.80 -3.18
N HIS A 128 5.53 -6.44 -4.39
CA HIS A 128 4.73 -5.24 -4.65
C HIS A 128 3.24 -5.57 -4.52
N TYR A 129 2.48 -4.75 -3.81
CA TYR A 129 1.03 -4.94 -3.67
C TYR A 129 0.27 -4.26 -4.81
N ARG A 130 -0.58 -5.02 -5.47
CA ARG A 130 -1.51 -4.59 -6.52
C ARG A 130 -2.91 -4.46 -5.94
N PRO A 131 -3.41 -3.25 -5.69
CA PRO A 131 -4.73 -3.07 -5.08
C PRO A 131 -5.90 -3.35 -6.04
N ASP A 132 -5.70 -3.26 -7.34
CA ASP A 132 -6.76 -3.41 -8.37
C ASP A 132 -7.24 -4.85 -8.54
N ASP A 133 -6.38 -5.82 -8.35
CA ASP A 133 -6.71 -7.25 -8.37
C ASP A 133 -6.36 -7.99 -7.06
N HIS A 134 -6.02 -7.22 -6.01
CA HIS A 134 -5.71 -7.73 -4.68
C HIS A 134 -4.64 -8.82 -4.69
N ALA A 135 -3.50 -8.52 -5.26
CA ALA A 135 -2.42 -9.47 -5.49
C ALA A 135 -1.06 -8.94 -5.04
N LEU A 136 -0.11 -9.85 -4.90
CA LEU A 136 1.30 -9.56 -4.65
C LEU A 136 2.15 -10.01 -5.84
N GLU A 137 3.02 -9.13 -6.34
CA GLU A 137 4.02 -9.42 -7.37
C GLU A 137 5.38 -9.62 -6.71
N LEU A 138 6.01 -10.78 -6.86
CA LEU A 138 7.35 -11.03 -6.32
C LEU A 138 8.40 -10.25 -7.12
N ARG A 139 9.03 -9.26 -6.46
CA ARG A 139 10.07 -8.42 -7.07
C ARG A 139 11.49 -8.93 -6.83
N ALA A 140 11.72 -9.48 -5.65
CA ALA A 140 13.00 -10.08 -5.31
C ALA A 140 12.75 -11.23 -4.33
N ALA A 141 13.23 -12.42 -4.67
CA ALA A 141 13.21 -13.56 -3.76
C ALA A 141 14.43 -13.49 -2.82
N ASP A 142 14.20 -13.78 -1.54
CA ASP A 142 15.27 -14.01 -0.58
C ASP A 142 15.53 -15.51 -0.43
N ALA A 143 16.74 -15.85 0.00
CA ALA A 143 17.00 -17.21 0.48
C ALA A 143 16.20 -17.43 1.78
N PRO A 144 15.66 -18.64 1.99
CA PRO A 144 14.99 -18.97 3.23
C PRO A 144 15.91 -18.70 4.43
N ASP A 145 15.40 -17.97 5.41
CA ASP A 145 16.13 -17.72 6.66
C ASP A 145 15.71 -18.76 7.70
N GLU A 146 16.41 -19.88 7.74
CA GLU A 146 16.16 -20.96 8.71
C GLU A 146 16.46 -20.56 10.16
N SER A 147 17.09 -19.40 10.38
CA SER A 147 17.45 -18.93 11.72
C SER A 147 16.29 -18.32 12.49
N THR A 148 15.18 -17.98 11.80
CA THR A 148 14.01 -17.35 12.43
C THR A 148 12.89 -18.35 12.63
N ALA A 149 12.58 -18.66 13.90
CA ALA A 149 11.47 -19.54 14.26
C ALA A 149 10.08 -18.91 14.06
N GLU A 150 10.01 -17.59 13.96
CA GLU A 150 8.74 -16.85 13.87
C GLU A 150 8.62 -16.07 12.54
N PRO A 151 7.43 -16.05 11.94
CA PRO A 151 7.18 -15.30 10.73
C PRO A 151 7.33 -13.80 10.97
N ARG A 152 7.99 -13.10 10.04
CA ARG A 152 8.16 -11.63 10.07
C ARG A 152 7.53 -11.01 8.85
N LEU A 153 6.86 -9.87 9.07
CA LEU A 153 6.22 -9.06 8.06
C LEU A 153 6.66 -7.61 8.20
N PHE A 154 7.09 -7.00 7.09
CA PHE A 154 7.32 -5.56 7.00
C PHE A 154 6.50 -5.00 5.85
N ILE A 155 5.90 -3.83 6.06
CA ILE A 155 5.24 -3.05 5.02
C ILE A 155 6.06 -1.79 4.80
N ALA A 156 6.57 -1.63 3.57
CA ALA A 156 7.23 -0.40 3.17
C ALA A 156 6.32 0.38 2.23
N LEU A 157 6.44 1.71 2.25
CA LEU A 157 5.67 2.61 1.41
C LEU A 157 6.62 3.46 0.57
N SER A 158 6.29 3.63 -0.71
CA SER A 158 6.95 4.57 -1.61
C SER A 158 5.92 5.48 -2.27
N SER A 159 6.37 6.61 -2.84
CA SER A 159 5.49 7.56 -3.51
C SER A 159 5.89 7.74 -4.96
N VAL A 160 4.97 7.50 -5.88
CA VAL A 160 5.10 7.87 -7.30
C VAL A 160 4.76 9.34 -7.44
N MET A 161 5.77 10.22 -7.28
CA MET A 161 5.61 11.68 -7.23
C MET A 161 4.93 12.24 -8.48
N TRP A 162 5.14 11.63 -9.64
CA TRP A 162 4.56 12.04 -10.91
C TRP A 162 3.02 12.05 -10.87
N ARG A 163 2.37 11.12 -10.17
CA ARG A 163 0.90 11.08 -10.06
C ARG A 163 0.35 12.37 -9.46
N GLU A 164 0.97 12.87 -8.40
CA GLU A 164 0.58 14.13 -7.77
C GLU A 164 1.08 15.36 -8.54
N ALA A 165 2.31 15.32 -9.09
CA ALA A 165 2.91 16.41 -9.82
C ALA A 165 2.11 16.77 -11.09
N TRP A 166 1.55 15.79 -11.77
CA TRP A 166 0.70 15.96 -12.93
C TRP A 166 -0.45 16.94 -12.66
N LYS A 167 -1.08 16.86 -11.48
CA LYS A 167 -2.24 17.69 -11.11
C LYS A 167 -1.87 18.90 -10.28
N TYR A 168 -0.89 18.80 -9.41
CA TYR A 168 -0.63 19.78 -8.37
C TYR A 168 0.73 20.48 -8.47
N GLY A 169 1.57 20.14 -9.46
CA GLY A 169 2.88 20.76 -9.65
C GLY A 169 3.74 20.67 -8.39
N GLU A 170 4.33 21.79 -7.96
CA GLU A 170 5.21 21.83 -6.79
C GLU A 170 4.56 21.40 -5.47
N ARG A 171 3.23 21.46 -5.37
CA ARG A 171 2.49 21.02 -4.18
C ARG A 171 2.47 19.52 -4.00
N ALA A 172 2.82 18.77 -5.04
CA ALA A 172 2.80 17.30 -5.07
C ALA A 172 3.61 16.69 -3.92
N PHE A 173 4.81 17.21 -3.64
CA PHE A 173 5.63 16.71 -2.54
C PHE A 173 4.87 16.68 -1.22
N ARG A 174 4.17 17.77 -0.88
CA ARG A 174 3.36 17.83 0.35
C ARG A 174 2.22 16.82 0.33
N TYR A 175 1.53 16.69 -0.79
CA TYR A 175 0.39 15.78 -0.90
C TYR A 175 0.84 14.32 -0.79
N CYS A 176 1.94 13.94 -1.41
CA CYS A 176 2.53 12.61 -1.19
C CYS A 176 2.82 12.33 0.28
N GLN A 177 3.34 13.31 1.05
CA GLN A 177 3.58 13.12 2.49
C GLN A 177 2.27 12.94 3.27
N LEU A 178 1.21 13.66 2.91
CA LEU A 178 -0.11 13.51 3.54
C LEU A 178 -0.73 12.15 3.20
N ASP A 179 -0.61 11.70 1.96
CA ASP A 179 -1.12 10.41 1.52
C ASP A 179 -0.39 9.23 2.19
N VAL A 180 0.94 9.35 2.37
CA VAL A 180 1.71 8.37 3.17
C VAL A 180 1.22 8.36 4.62
N GLY A 181 0.96 9.52 5.21
CA GLY A 181 0.40 9.63 6.56
C GLY A 181 -0.95 8.92 6.69
N HIS A 182 -1.84 9.07 5.71
CA HIS A 182 -3.11 8.36 5.66
C HIS A 182 -2.94 6.85 5.50
N ALA A 183 -2.01 6.41 4.63
CA ALA A 183 -1.71 4.99 4.45
C ALA A 183 -1.16 4.35 5.74
N LEU A 184 -0.25 5.04 6.45
CA LEU A 184 0.25 4.60 7.77
C LEU A 184 -0.87 4.51 8.80
N GLY A 185 -1.76 5.51 8.85
CA GLY A 185 -2.93 5.49 9.72
C GLY A 185 -3.85 4.30 9.44
N ALA A 186 -4.17 4.08 8.15
CA ALA A 186 -5.00 2.96 7.72
C ALA A 186 -4.36 1.60 8.07
N LEU A 187 -3.05 1.43 7.85
CA LEU A 187 -2.31 0.23 8.23
C LEU A 187 -2.35 -0.02 9.75
N ARG A 188 -2.21 1.03 10.57
CA ARG A 188 -2.31 0.89 12.04
C ARG A 188 -3.68 0.43 12.48
N TYR A 189 -4.75 0.97 11.91
CA TYR A 189 -6.12 0.52 12.22
C TYR A 189 -6.37 -0.91 11.74
N ALA A 190 -5.96 -1.25 10.53
CA ALA A 190 -6.10 -2.60 10.00
C ALA A 190 -5.30 -3.63 10.83
N ALA A 191 -4.07 -3.30 11.23
CA ALA A 191 -3.27 -4.12 12.12
C ALA A 191 -3.94 -4.31 13.49
N ALA A 192 -4.47 -3.23 14.10
CA ALA A 192 -5.19 -3.30 15.37
C ALA A 192 -6.46 -4.17 15.29
N VAL A 193 -7.19 -4.17 14.16
CA VAL A 193 -8.31 -5.08 13.91
C VAL A 193 -7.85 -6.54 14.01
N LEU A 194 -6.66 -6.85 13.46
CA LEU A 194 -6.07 -8.19 13.49
C LEU A 194 -5.35 -8.52 14.81
N GLY A 195 -5.34 -7.60 15.78
CA GLY A 195 -4.62 -7.75 17.04
C GLY A 195 -3.10 -7.71 16.86
N TRP A 196 -2.61 -7.04 15.83
CA TRP A 196 -1.18 -6.88 15.55
C TRP A 196 -0.70 -5.49 15.92
N ASP A 197 0.51 -5.42 16.48
CA ASP A 197 1.21 -4.16 16.69
C ASP A 197 2.02 -3.78 15.46
N LEU A 198 1.86 -2.54 15.01
CA LEU A 198 2.62 -1.98 13.91
C LEU A 198 3.65 -0.97 14.43
N VAL A 199 4.93 -1.30 14.26
CA VAL A 199 6.06 -0.49 14.75
C VAL A 199 6.84 0.11 13.59
N GLU A 200 6.99 1.44 13.58
CA GLU A 200 7.78 2.14 12.57
C GLU A 200 9.29 1.88 12.74
N GLN A 201 9.95 1.47 11.66
CA GLN A 201 11.39 1.22 11.61
C GLN A 201 12.15 2.51 11.25
N ARG A 202 12.18 3.49 12.17
CA ARG A 202 12.74 4.84 11.94
C ARG A 202 14.24 4.89 11.69
N HIS A 203 14.96 3.82 11.99
CA HIS A 203 16.40 3.73 11.77
C HIS A 203 16.80 3.34 10.35
N ILE A 204 15.83 2.92 9.52
CA ILE A 204 16.09 2.55 8.12
C ILE A 204 16.05 3.83 7.27
N GLY A 205 17.19 4.19 6.69
CA GLY A 205 17.31 5.36 5.81
C GLY A 205 16.73 5.11 4.41
N HIS A 206 16.43 6.21 3.70
CA HIS A 206 15.86 6.17 2.34
C HIS A 206 16.67 5.32 1.37
N ALA A 207 18.00 5.50 1.32
CA ALA A 207 18.87 4.78 0.39
C ALA A 207 18.84 3.26 0.65
N THR A 208 18.87 2.85 1.92
CA THR A 208 18.78 1.45 2.29
C THR A 208 17.43 0.85 1.91
N LEU A 209 16.35 1.60 2.14
CA LEU A 209 15.01 1.14 1.77
C LEU A 209 14.85 1.07 0.25
N ALA A 210 15.29 2.10 -0.49
CA ALA A 210 15.24 2.12 -1.95
C ALA A 210 15.99 0.93 -2.56
N ALA A 211 17.22 0.67 -2.09
CA ALA A 211 18.01 -0.48 -2.53
C ALA A 211 17.29 -1.81 -2.25
N ARG A 212 16.70 -1.96 -1.07
CA ARG A 212 15.94 -3.17 -0.70
C ARG A 212 14.74 -3.41 -1.60
N LEU A 213 14.05 -2.34 -1.99
CA LEU A 213 12.86 -2.39 -2.86
C LEU A 213 13.21 -2.39 -4.36
N GLY A 214 14.47 -2.20 -4.73
CA GLY A 214 14.91 -2.05 -6.11
C GLY A 214 14.48 -0.73 -6.75
N LEU A 215 14.21 0.30 -5.95
CA LEU A 215 13.81 1.64 -6.41
C LEU A 215 15.00 2.58 -6.69
N ASP A 216 16.22 2.14 -6.44
CA ASP A 216 17.47 2.84 -6.76
C ASP A 216 18.01 2.52 -8.15
N ARG A 217 17.38 1.60 -8.88
CA ARG A 217 17.76 1.18 -10.24
C ARG A 217 17.17 2.12 -11.28
N ILE A 218 17.71 3.35 -11.35
CA ILE A 218 17.17 4.42 -12.20
C ILE A 218 17.11 4.02 -13.68
N GLU A 219 17.99 3.14 -14.13
CA GLU A 219 18.04 2.61 -15.49
C GLU A 219 16.82 1.76 -15.87
N GLU A 220 16.12 1.20 -14.91
CA GLU A 220 14.88 0.41 -15.12
C GLU A 220 13.65 1.28 -15.34
N TYR A 221 13.76 2.60 -15.12
CA TYR A 221 12.62 3.51 -15.18
C TYR A 221 12.70 4.45 -16.39
N PRO A 222 11.57 4.80 -17.02
CA PRO A 222 11.54 5.74 -18.13
C PRO A 222 12.12 7.10 -17.73
N ALA A 223 12.97 7.67 -18.58
CA ALA A 223 13.46 9.03 -18.39
C ALA A 223 12.28 10.01 -18.16
N ARG A 224 12.38 10.86 -17.15
CA ARG A 224 11.40 11.89 -16.75
C ARG A 224 10.15 11.40 -16.00
N ARG A 225 10.08 10.15 -15.56
CA ARG A 225 8.99 9.66 -14.71
C ARG A 225 9.56 9.03 -13.46
N ASP A 226 8.84 9.18 -12.35
CA ASP A 226 9.19 8.51 -11.10
C ASP A 226 9.16 6.99 -11.26
N PRO A 227 10.02 6.29 -10.51
CA PRO A 227 10.00 4.84 -10.43
C PRO A 227 8.67 4.30 -9.91
#